data_2fbe92a4850c7e3ea08ec7e4604693ec
#
_entry.id   2fbe92a4850c7e3ea08ec7e4604693ec
#
_cell.length_a   1.000
_cell.length_b   1.000
_cell.length_c   1.000
_cell.angle_alpha   90.00
_cell.angle_beta   90.00
_cell.angle_gamma   90.00
#
_symmetry.space_group_name_H-M   'P 1'
#
loop_
_entity.id
_entity.type
_entity.pdbx_description
1 polymer ?
#
loop_
_entity_poly.entity_id
_entity_poly.type
_entity_poly.pdbx_seq_one_letter_code
_entity_poly.pdbx_strand_id
1 'polypeptide(L)'
;MKQALKNNYLLIGTFVCFVVALEMLRAPVYGGTLTVMLTCVPGSYDFVDTLLPMFVMLADAAVLSLPALFVRRRRWIVYAWIALFCCYVAVERMYMHVYHDAMPFSHFLLWGNVNGTLLRSAGGLFGAGELVAFLPLIVLIFVGRKLPEPRRYGRGTVLSVIGCALAGYAVGAAYNVSRLGRNYSITQPYTTMYKACGYICDNGFVPYVVYSVVTAVTPDRLSDDDRRRIESYLARQPRYTDNSYASPQRRNVIVIVVESLNSWMLDRTVCGVEVMPHVDSLLHREGTVAALKLLPQVKDGRSSDGHFIINTGLLPLSSGSVATSYAHNRRYPSLARALKRHGYTSFNMVCDQASAWNQQELAQALGFDRFYDCTAQSTGDDLSDEAMLRAAVDSIAASPKPVFAHLVTLNTHQPYRAPDSPTALSRVDAPRRVAYALEAFHRLDAQIGDFLDRLRRRGLLENSIVAIVSDHNDVDLNELEGREPTVDDTYCAMIVTGTVVTKSIDTPAGQVDIYPTLLDLAGCNDYSWKGLGSSLLRREPASAAYCDGTLIGADRRTLEAWDVSRRIIKGNYFAK
;
A
#
# COMPACT_ATOMS: atom_id res chain seq x y z
N MET A 1 13.82 -31.14 -39.17
CA MET A 1 13.16 -30.06 -38.41
C MET A 1 11.70 -30.36 -38.08
N LYS A 2 10.79 -30.56 -39.07
CA LYS A 2 9.34 -30.79 -38.83
C LYS A 2 9.05 -31.98 -37.89
N GLN A 3 9.78 -33.11 -37.98
CA GLN A 3 9.57 -34.29 -37.13
C GLN A 3 10.05 -34.04 -35.67
N ALA A 4 11.15 -33.31 -35.53
CA ALA A 4 11.66 -32.94 -34.18
C ALA A 4 10.69 -32.00 -33.44
N LEU A 5 10.08 -31.04 -34.15
CA LEU A 5 9.04 -30.16 -33.63
C LEU A 5 7.80 -30.94 -33.19
N LYS A 6 7.32 -31.92 -34.03
CA LYS A 6 6.19 -32.76 -33.68
C LYS A 6 6.43 -33.63 -32.44
N ASN A 7 7.65 -34.11 -32.24
CA ASN A 7 7.99 -34.94 -31.08
C ASN A 7 8.16 -34.14 -29.77
N ASN A 8 8.50 -32.87 -29.86
CA ASN A 8 8.79 -31.98 -28.72
C ASN A 8 7.69 -30.91 -28.50
N TYR A 9 6.55 -31.01 -29.21
CA TYR A 9 5.51 -29.97 -29.22
C TYR A 9 5.01 -29.60 -27.80
N LEU A 10 4.91 -30.58 -26.88
CA LEU A 10 4.42 -30.34 -25.53
C LEU A 10 5.42 -29.47 -24.74
N LEU A 11 6.71 -29.77 -24.82
CA LEU A 11 7.75 -28.97 -24.15
C LEU A 11 7.83 -27.56 -24.74
N ILE A 12 7.92 -27.49 -26.07
CA ILE A 12 8.02 -26.19 -26.78
C ILE A 12 6.75 -25.35 -26.54
N GLY A 13 5.57 -25.95 -26.67
CA GLY A 13 4.32 -25.25 -26.44
C GLY A 13 4.14 -24.80 -25.00
N THR A 14 4.56 -25.63 -24.02
CA THR A 14 4.56 -25.24 -22.60
C THR A 14 5.49 -24.03 -22.37
N PHE A 15 6.71 -24.09 -22.92
CA PHE A 15 7.65 -22.97 -22.83
C PHE A 15 7.08 -21.68 -23.41
N VAL A 16 6.46 -21.74 -24.59
CA VAL A 16 5.82 -20.57 -25.22
C VAL A 16 4.67 -20.04 -24.35
N CYS A 17 3.84 -20.92 -23.77
CA CYS A 17 2.79 -20.51 -22.86
C CYS A 17 3.33 -19.72 -21.66
N PHE A 18 4.41 -20.19 -21.04
CA PHE A 18 5.03 -19.49 -19.91
C PHE A 18 5.72 -18.20 -20.35
N VAL A 19 6.39 -18.14 -21.49
CA VAL A 19 6.97 -16.90 -22.02
C VAL A 19 5.89 -15.83 -22.20
N VAL A 20 4.76 -16.17 -22.80
CA VAL A 20 3.66 -15.19 -22.98
C VAL A 20 3.06 -14.76 -21.65
N ALA A 21 2.83 -15.70 -20.73
CA ALA A 21 2.25 -15.39 -19.43
C ALA A 21 3.20 -14.51 -18.57
N LEU A 22 4.50 -14.79 -18.57
CA LEU A 22 5.52 -13.99 -17.88
C LEU A 22 5.70 -12.62 -18.52
N GLU A 23 5.60 -12.52 -19.85
CA GLU A 23 5.63 -11.22 -20.54
C GLU A 23 4.42 -10.36 -20.13
N MET A 24 3.25 -10.95 -20.01
CA MET A 24 2.08 -10.24 -19.51
C MET A 24 2.25 -9.74 -18.07
N LEU A 25 3.00 -10.48 -17.23
CA LEU A 25 3.32 -10.07 -15.87
C LEU A 25 4.27 -8.88 -15.85
N ARG A 26 5.21 -8.80 -16.80
CA ARG A 26 6.23 -7.74 -16.91
C ARG A 26 5.75 -6.49 -17.62
N ALA A 27 4.78 -6.63 -18.52
CA ALA A 27 4.28 -5.55 -19.37
C ALA A 27 3.84 -4.28 -18.61
N PRO A 28 3.18 -4.35 -17.44
CA PRO A 28 2.82 -3.17 -16.65
C PRO A 28 4.02 -2.36 -16.16
N VAL A 29 5.18 -3.00 -15.98
CA VAL A 29 6.39 -2.36 -15.43
C VAL A 29 7.24 -1.70 -16.51
N TYR A 30 7.37 -2.34 -17.68
CA TYR A 30 8.30 -1.92 -18.74
C TYR A 30 7.62 -1.62 -20.09
N GLY A 31 6.30 -1.53 -20.13
CA GLY A 31 5.57 -1.33 -21.39
C GLY A 31 5.60 -2.54 -22.35
N GLY A 32 6.13 -3.69 -21.89
CA GLY A 32 6.27 -4.92 -22.65
C GLY A 32 7.55 -5.00 -23.50
N THR A 33 8.24 -6.14 -23.37
CA THR A 33 9.55 -6.39 -24.05
C THR A 33 9.46 -6.23 -25.56
N LEU A 34 8.38 -6.74 -26.18
CA LEU A 34 8.19 -6.67 -27.63
C LEU A 34 8.02 -5.22 -28.09
N THR A 35 7.26 -4.40 -27.36
CA THR A 35 7.08 -2.97 -27.67
C THR A 35 8.41 -2.24 -27.61
N VAL A 36 9.19 -2.44 -26.56
CA VAL A 36 10.51 -1.81 -26.39
C VAL A 36 11.46 -2.26 -27.51
N MET A 37 11.49 -3.55 -27.87
CA MET A 37 12.32 -4.06 -28.96
C MET A 37 11.96 -3.46 -30.33
N LEU A 38 10.68 -3.16 -30.56
CA LEU A 38 10.22 -2.59 -31.83
C LEU A 38 10.39 -1.07 -31.92
N THR A 39 10.42 -0.37 -30.77
CA THR A 39 10.43 1.09 -30.72
C THR A 39 11.78 1.69 -30.35
N CYS A 40 12.62 0.96 -29.59
CA CYS A 40 13.93 1.46 -29.17
C CYS A 40 15.01 1.22 -30.23
N VAL A 41 15.98 2.14 -30.29
CA VAL A 41 17.14 2.02 -31.17
C VAL A 41 18.07 0.92 -30.63
N PRO A 42 18.47 -0.08 -31.44
CA PRO A 42 19.43 -1.09 -31.04
C PRO A 42 20.72 -0.46 -30.50
N GLY A 43 21.16 -0.88 -29.31
CA GLY A 43 22.36 -0.35 -28.64
C GLY A 43 22.11 0.87 -27.74
N SER A 44 20.87 1.38 -27.68
CA SER A 44 20.48 2.35 -26.64
C SER A 44 20.48 1.72 -25.25
N TYR A 45 20.57 2.55 -24.20
CA TYR A 45 20.49 2.09 -22.82
C TYR A 45 19.20 1.32 -22.55
N ASP A 46 18.07 1.82 -23.01
CA ASP A 46 16.76 1.18 -22.81
C ASP A 46 16.67 -0.18 -23.51
N PHE A 47 17.31 -0.32 -24.69
CA PHE A 47 17.35 -1.59 -25.41
C PHE A 47 18.15 -2.65 -24.62
N VAL A 48 19.30 -2.30 -24.08
CA VAL A 48 20.15 -3.20 -23.29
C VAL A 48 19.46 -3.57 -21.97
N ASP A 49 18.86 -2.59 -21.30
CA ASP A 49 18.13 -2.78 -20.04
C ASP A 49 16.88 -3.66 -20.20
N THR A 50 16.33 -3.75 -21.41
CA THR A 50 15.20 -4.65 -21.71
C THR A 50 15.69 -6.04 -22.14
N LEU A 51 16.73 -6.12 -22.93
CA LEU A 51 17.23 -7.38 -23.50
C LEU A 51 17.83 -8.32 -22.45
N LEU A 52 18.62 -7.78 -21.51
CA LEU A 52 19.31 -8.61 -20.53
C LEU A 52 18.34 -9.25 -19.50
N PRO A 53 17.37 -8.54 -18.94
CA PRO A 53 16.33 -9.16 -18.11
C PRO A 53 15.48 -10.21 -18.85
N MET A 54 15.43 -10.18 -20.19
CA MET A 54 14.75 -11.20 -20.96
C MET A 54 15.36 -12.61 -20.78
N PHE A 55 16.67 -12.71 -20.57
CA PHE A 55 17.31 -14.00 -20.26
C PHE A 55 16.80 -14.59 -18.95
N VAL A 56 16.49 -13.75 -17.97
CA VAL A 56 15.90 -14.16 -16.70
C VAL A 56 14.48 -14.68 -16.90
N MET A 57 13.67 -14.00 -17.71
CA MET A 57 12.32 -14.45 -18.06
C MET A 57 12.33 -15.79 -18.82
N LEU A 58 13.29 -15.98 -19.74
CA LEU A 58 13.46 -17.26 -20.44
C LEU A 58 13.91 -18.37 -19.48
N ALA A 59 14.73 -18.06 -18.47
CA ALA A 59 15.10 -18.98 -17.40
C ALA A 59 13.88 -19.41 -16.58
N ASP A 60 13.02 -18.46 -16.18
CA ASP A 60 11.76 -18.75 -15.50
C ASP A 60 10.87 -19.67 -16.34
N ALA A 61 10.66 -19.35 -17.61
CA ALA A 61 9.87 -20.17 -18.53
C ALA A 61 10.45 -21.60 -18.67
N ALA A 62 11.77 -21.75 -18.67
CA ALA A 62 12.44 -23.05 -18.72
C ALA A 62 12.18 -23.86 -17.44
N VAL A 63 12.31 -23.23 -16.25
CA VAL A 63 12.01 -23.88 -14.96
C VAL A 63 10.55 -24.29 -14.87
N LEU A 64 9.62 -23.39 -15.19
CA LEU A 64 8.18 -23.66 -15.17
C LEU A 64 7.77 -24.77 -16.16
N SER A 65 8.56 -24.97 -17.23
CA SER A 65 8.33 -26.03 -18.21
C SER A 65 8.85 -27.39 -17.82
N LEU A 66 9.63 -27.52 -16.73
CA LEU A 66 10.18 -28.81 -16.28
C LEU A 66 9.13 -29.93 -16.13
N PRO A 67 7.89 -29.69 -15.61
CA PRO A 67 6.86 -30.73 -15.54
C PRO A 67 6.56 -31.39 -16.89
N ALA A 68 6.65 -30.66 -18.01
CA ALA A 68 6.41 -31.23 -19.34
C ALA A 68 7.45 -32.28 -19.76
N LEU A 69 8.64 -32.30 -19.14
CA LEU A 69 9.68 -33.31 -19.40
C LEU A 69 9.33 -34.68 -18.82
N PHE A 70 8.52 -34.72 -17.76
CA PHE A 70 8.22 -35.94 -17.01
C PHE A 70 6.85 -36.55 -17.39
N VAL A 71 5.94 -35.74 -17.95
CA VAL A 71 4.58 -36.16 -18.30
C VAL A 71 4.54 -36.70 -19.72
N ARG A 72 4.11 -37.98 -19.86
CA ARG A 72 3.97 -38.65 -21.16
C ARG A 72 2.51 -38.82 -21.59
N ARG A 73 1.75 -39.61 -20.86
CA ARG A 73 0.37 -39.99 -21.23
C ARG A 73 -0.69 -39.05 -20.69
N ARG A 74 -0.40 -38.35 -19.60
CA ARG A 74 -1.37 -37.49 -18.89
C ARG A 74 -1.13 -36.00 -19.22
N ARG A 75 -1.20 -35.65 -20.50
CA ARG A 75 -0.99 -34.25 -21.00
C ARG A 75 -1.82 -33.23 -20.23
N TRP A 76 -3.00 -33.60 -19.77
CA TRP A 76 -3.89 -32.74 -19.00
C TRP A 76 -3.23 -32.18 -17.74
N ILE A 77 -2.27 -32.88 -17.13
CA ILE A 77 -1.53 -32.38 -15.97
C ILE A 77 -0.72 -31.13 -16.34
N VAL A 78 -0.08 -31.15 -17.52
CA VAL A 78 0.67 -30.00 -18.02
C VAL A 78 -0.28 -28.86 -18.39
N TYR A 79 -1.39 -29.17 -19.03
CA TYR A 79 -2.40 -28.16 -19.37
C TYR A 79 -3.01 -27.53 -18.10
N ALA A 80 -3.31 -28.32 -17.07
CA ALA A 80 -3.80 -27.83 -15.80
C ALA A 80 -2.76 -26.96 -15.08
N TRP A 81 -1.47 -27.34 -15.15
CA TRP A 81 -0.36 -26.54 -14.60
C TRP A 81 -0.24 -25.18 -15.29
N ILE A 82 -0.29 -25.14 -16.63
CA ILE A 82 -0.28 -23.88 -17.39
C ILE A 82 -1.52 -23.05 -17.06
N ALA A 83 -2.72 -23.66 -17.02
CA ALA A 83 -3.96 -22.96 -16.68
C ALA A 83 -3.90 -22.33 -15.28
N LEU A 84 -3.39 -23.06 -14.29
CA LEU A 84 -3.20 -22.55 -12.93
C LEU A 84 -2.27 -21.34 -12.93
N PHE A 85 -1.18 -21.41 -13.68
CA PHE A 85 -0.26 -20.27 -13.80
C PHE A 85 -0.89 -19.07 -14.52
N CYS A 86 -1.68 -19.29 -15.58
CA CYS A 86 -2.43 -18.22 -16.24
C CYS A 86 -3.46 -17.56 -15.29
N CYS A 87 -4.15 -18.34 -14.47
CA CYS A 87 -5.02 -17.81 -13.43
C CYS A 87 -4.23 -16.96 -12.42
N TYR A 88 -3.06 -17.42 -11.98
CA TYR A 88 -2.17 -16.66 -11.11
C TYR A 88 -1.79 -15.32 -11.76
N VAL A 89 -1.34 -15.33 -13.03
CA VAL A 89 -0.96 -14.11 -13.76
C VAL A 89 -2.13 -13.13 -13.86
N ALA A 90 -3.36 -13.62 -14.09
CA ALA A 90 -4.54 -12.76 -14.14
C ALA A 90 -4.80 -12.07 -12.80
N VAL A 91 -4.74 -12.81 -11.68
CA VAL A 91 -4.88 -12.27 -10.33
C VAL A 91 -3.76 -11.28 -10.01
N GLU A 92 -2.52 -11.63 -10.34
CA GLU A 92 -1.35 -10.80 -10.11
C GLU A 92 -1.42 -9.46 -10.86
N ARG A 93 -1.88 -9.47 -12.12
CA ARG A 93 -2.09 -8.25 -12.90
C ARG A 93 -3.18 -7.35 -12.30
N MET A 94 -4.27 -7.94 -11.81
CA MET A 94 -5.30 -7.21 -11.09
C MET A 94 -4.73 -6.58 -9.81
N TYR A 95 -3.90 -7.33 -9.07
CA TYR A 95 -3.20 -6.82 -7.90
C TYR A 95 -2.25 -5.68 -8.25
N MET A 96 -1.42 -5.84 -9.29
CA MET A 96 -0.50 -4.80 -9.76
C MET A 96 -1.22 -3.53 -10.23
N HIS A 97 -2.42 -3.67 -10.78
CA HIS A 97 -3.22 -2.51 -11.21
C HIS A 97 -3.64 -1.64 -10.01
N VAL A 98 -3.96 -2.27 -8.87
CA VAL A 98 -4.40 -1.55 -7.65
C VAL A 98 -3.22 -1.10 -6.79
N TYR A 99 -2.24 -1.98 -6.60
CA TYR A 99 -1.16 -1.77 -5.63
C TYR A 99 0.15 -1.31 -6.26
N HIS A 100 0.22 -1.27 -7.60
CA HIS A 100 1.41 -0.91 -8.38
C HIS A 100 2.66 -1.72 -8.01
N ASP A 101 2.46 -2.93 -7.46
CA ASP A 101 3.52 -3.86 -7.09
C ASP A 101 3.04 -5.32 -7.17
N ALA A 102 3.96 -6.29 -7.07
CA ALA A 102 3.65 -7.72 -7.09
C ALA A 102 3.15 -8.21 -5.73
N MET A 103 2.19 -9.14 -5.76
CA MET A 103 1.55 -9.69 -4.57
C MET A 103 2.52 -10.58 -3.77
N PRO A 104 2.80 -10.29 -2.48
CA PRO A 104 3.64 -11.13 -1.66
C PRO A 104 2.95 -12.46 -1.33
N PHE A 105 3.73 -13.54 -1.20
CA PHE A 105 3.20 -14.88 -0.88
C PHE A 105 2.39 -14.90 0.42
N SER A 106 2.74 -14.07 1.39
CA SER A 106 1.99 -13.94 2.65
C SER A 106 0.51 -13.62 2.44
N HIS A 107 0.13 -12.93 1.35
CA HIS A 107 -1.26 -12.60 1.04
C HIS A 107 -2.08 -13.85 0.66
N PHE A 108 -1.45 -14.90 0.11
CA PHE A 108 -2.13 -16.18 -0.10
C PHE A 108 -2.49 -16.90 1.20
N LEU A 109 -1.86 -16.54 2.31
CA LEU A 109 -2.20 -17.11 3.62
C LEU A 109 -3.39 -16.42 4.29
N LEU A 110 -3.89 -15.33 3.70
CA LEU A 110 -4.94 -14.46 4.26
C LEU A 110 -6.33 -14.73 3.67
N TRP A 111 -6.67 -16.00 3.41
CA TRP A 111 -7.98 -16.38 2.85
C TRP A 111 -9.17 -15.85 3.65
N GLY A 112 -9.00 -15.63 4.96
CA GLY A 112 -10.03 -15.06 5.83
C GLY A 112 -10.41 -13.60 5.49
N ASN A 113 -9.59 -12.89 4.72
CA ASN A 113 -9.85 -11.51 4.31
C ASN A 113 -10.62 -11.41 2.98
N VAL A 114 -10.89 -12.54 2.32
CA VAL A 114 -11.70 -12.56 1.09
C VAL A 114 -13.16 -12.35 1.46
N ASN A 115 -13.61 -11.12 1.36
CA ASN A 115 -14.99 -10.71 1.63
C ASN A 115 -15.71 -10.22 0.36
N GLY A 116 -17.01 -9.97 0.48
CA GLY A 116 -17.83 -9.52 -0.66
C GLY A 116 -17.40 -8.17 -1.24
N THR A 117 -16.76 -7.30 -0.46
CA THR A 117 -16.24 -6.00 -0.92
C THR A 117 -15.01 -6.22 -1.80
N LEU A 118 -14.07 -7.04 -1.34
CA LEU A 118 -12.88 -7.39 -2.13
C LEU A 118 -13.26 -8.07 -3.46
N LEU A 119 -14.22 -9.01 -3.43
CA LEU A 119 -14.68 -9.69 -4.65
C LEU A 119 -15.37 -8.74 -5.62
N ARG A 120 -16.14 -7.75 -5.15
CA ARG A 120 -16.76 -6.73 -6.01
C ARG A 120 -15.71 -5.80 -6.63
N SER A 121 -14.74 -5.34 -5.85
CA SER A 121 -13.63 -4.51 -6.34
C SER A 121 -12.81 -5.28 -7.38
N ALA A 122 -12.46 -6.53 -7.10
CA ALA A 122 -11.74 -7.40 -8.03
C ALA A 122 -12.53 -7.64 -9.33
N GLY A 123 -13.86 -7.84 -9.23
CA GLY A 123 -14.72 -8.03 -10.40
C GLY A 123 -14.76 -6.80 -11.32
N GLY A 124 -14.64 -5.60 -10.78
CA GLY A 124 -14.56 -4.35 -11.55
C GLY A 124 -13.24 -4.17 -12.30
N LEU A 125 -12.17 -4.85 -11.85
CA LEU A 125 -10.84 -4.78 -12.45
C LEU A 125 -10.59 -5.85 -13.52
N PHE A 126 -11.43 -6.89 -13.57
CA PHE A 126 -11.27 -7.98 -14.50
C PHE A 126 -11.69 -7.56 -15.93
N GLY A 127 -10.75 -7.52 -16.84
CA GLY A 127 -10.96 -7.19 -18.24
C GLY A 127 -10.64 -8.34 -19.19
N ALA A 128 -11.01 -8.19 -20.48
CA ALA A 128 -10.69 -9.20 -21.51
C ALA A 128 -9.16 -9.37 -21.72
N GLY A 129 -8.36 -8.36 -21.33
CA GLY A 129 -6.90 -8.39 -21.42
C GLY A 129 -6.27 -9.50 -20.58
N GLU A 130 -6.85 -9.84 -19.42
CA GLU A 130 -6.35 -10.90 -18.52
C GLU A 130 -6.48 -12.29 -19.14
N LEU A 131 -7.43 -12.47 -20.07
CA LEU A 131 -7.65 -13.75 -20.76
C LEU A 131 -6.60 -14.03 -21.85
N VAL A 132 -5.81 -13.05 -22.26
CA VAL A 132 -4.78 -13.23 -23.33
C VAL A 132 -3.74 -14.27 -22.93
N ALA A 133 -3.40 -14.41 -21.64
CA ALA A 133 -2.49 -15.45 -21.15
C ALA A 133 -2.93 -16.88 -21.49
N PHE A 134 -4.23 -17.10 -21.67
CA PHE A 134 -4.77 -18.43 -21.99
C PHE A 134 -4.73 -18.80 -23.48
N LEU A 135 -4.54 -17.83 -24.38
CA LEU A 135 -4.56 -18.07 -25.82
C LEU A 135 -3.52 -19.12 -26.27
N PRO A 136 -2.23 -19.07 -25.86
CA PRO A 136 -1.26 -20.09 -26.22
C PRO A 136 -1.63 -21.47 -25.69
N LEU A 137 -2.24 -21.56 -24.49
CA LEU A 137 -2.72 -22.83 -23.93
C LEU A 137 -3.86 -23.43 -24.78
N ILE A 138 -4.82 -22.60 -25.20
CA ILE A 138 -5.92 -23.04 -26.08
C ILE A 138 -5.34 -23.61 -27.37
N VAL A 139 -4.41 -22.89 -28.00
CA VAL A 139 -3.73 -23.36 -29.21
C VAL A 139 -2.99 -24.68 -28.95
N LEU A 140 -2.25 -24.78 -27.85
CA LEU A 140 -1.51 -25.98 -27.47
C LEU A 140 -2.45 -27.19 -27.29
N ILE A 141 -3.62 -27.00 -26.67
CA ILE A 141 -4.63 -28.06 -26.50
C ILE A 141 -5.15 -28.53 -27.87
N PHE A 142 -5.55 -27.60 -28.75
CA PHE A 142 -6.08 -27.94 -30.09
C PHE A 142 -5.04 -28.64 -30.97
N VAL A 143 -3.82 -28.12 -31.00
CA VAL A 143 -2.71 -28.72 -31.75
C VAL A 143 -2.31 -30.07 -31.15
N GLY A 144 -2.24 -30.16 -29.82
CA GLY A 144 -1.85 -31.37 -29.10
C GLY A 144 -2.82 -32.54 -29.32
N ARG A 145 -4.12 -32.27 -29.58
CA ARG A 145 -5.09 -33.33 -29.93
C ARG A 145 -4.74 -34.07 -31.23
N LYS A 146 -4.05 -33.39 -32.17
CA LYS A 146 -3.71 -33.94 -33.49
C LYS A 146 -2.28 -34.50 -33.55
N LEU A 147 -1.50 -34.37 -32.46
CA LEU A 147 -0.11 -34.80 -32.42
C LEU A 147 0.07 -36.09 -31.63
N PRO A 148 1.13 -36.88 -31.95
CA PRO A 148 1.43 -38.13 -31.24
C PRO A 148 1.71 -37.87 -29.76
N GLU A 149 1.82 -38.97 -28.98
CA GLU A 149 2.27 -38.87 -27.58
C GLU A 149 3.65 -38.16 -27.49
N PRO A 150 3.85 -37.31 -26.45
CA PRO A 150 5.13 -36.63 -26.26
C PRO A 150 6.30 -37.62 -26.10
N ARG A 151 7.46 -37.20 -26.56
CA ARG A 151 8.68 -38.01 -26.42
C ARG A 151 9.05 -38.15 -24.93
N ARG A 152 9.64 -39.28 -24.58
CA ARG A 152 10.31 -39.45 -23.28
C ARG A 152 11.68 -38.76 -23.34
N TYR A 153 11.95 -37.87 -22.40
CA TYR A 153 13.19 -37.15 -22.32
C TYR A 153 14.19 -37.89 -21.43
N GLY A 154 15.46 -37.93 -21.86
CA GLY A 154 16.55 -38.48 -21.07
C GLY A 154 17.07 -37.48 -20.02
N ARG A 155 17.86 -37.99 -19.07
CA ARG A 155 18.51 -37.15 -18.04
C ARG A 155 19.31 -35.98 -18.64
N GLY A 156 19.98 -36.19 -19.77
CA GLY A 156 20.73 -35.13 -20.47
C GLY A 156 19.88 -33.94 -20.87
N THR A 157 18.65 -34.17 -21.39
CA THR A 157 17.73 -33.06 -21.75
C THR A 157 17.29 -32.28 -20.50
N VAL A 158 16.97 -32.99 -19.41
CA VAL A 158 16.60 -32.34 -18.13
C VAL A 158 17.74 -31.46 -17.63
N LEU A 159 18.97 -32.01 -17.60
CA LEU A 159 20.16 -31.25 -17.17
C LEU A 159 20.45 -30.07 -18.08
N SER A 160 20.22 -30.21 -19.40
CA SER A 160 20.40 -29.09 -20.34
C SER A 160 19.38 -27.96 -20.07
N VAL A 161 18.11 -28.27 -19.82
CA VAL A 161 17.10 -27.26 -19.50
C VAL A 161 17.44 -26.55 -18.19
N ILE A 162 17.84 -27.30 -17.17
CA ILE A 162 18.29 -26.71 -15.88
C ILE A 162 19.54 -25.85 -16.09
N GLY A 163 20.55 -26.33 -16.86
CA GLY A 163 21.76 -25.59 -17.15
C GLY A 163 21.50 -24.27 -17.89
N CYS A 164 20.58 -24.29 -18.88
CA CYS A 164 20.15 -23.05 -19.57
C CYS A 164 19.46 -22.08 -18.63
N ALA A 165 18.60 -22.57 -17.73
CA ALA A 165 17.93 -21.72 -16.77
C ALA A 165 18.94 -21.07 -15.79
N LEU A 166 19.88 -21.86 -15.26
CA LEU A 166 20.95 -21.34 -14.38
C LEU A 166 21.83 -20.32 -15.09
N ALA A 167 22.15 -20.54 -16.37
CA ALA A 167 22.91 -19.58 -17.18
C ALA A 167 22.12 -18.26 -17.34
N GLY A 168 20.80 -18.32 -17.61
CA GLY A 168 19.96 -17.14 -17.72
C GLY A 168 19.93 -16.33 -16.42
N TYR A 169 19.76 -16.98 -15.27
CA TYR A 169 19.83 -16.30 -13.97
C TYR A 169 21.22 -15.72 -13.67
N ALA A 170 22.29 -16.42 -14.07
CA ALA A 170 23.65 -15.91 -13.89
C ALA A 170 23.89 -14.64 -14.73
N VAL A 171 23.37 -14.59 -15.95
CA VAL A 171 23.43 -13.39 -16.81
C VAL A 171 22.68 -12.23 -16.15
N GLY A 172 21.46 -12.46 -15.66
CA GLY A 172 20.69 -11.44 -14.94
C GLY A 172 21.40 -10.94 -13.69
N ALA A 173 21.94 -11.84 -12.88
CA ALA A 173 22.70 -11.48 -11.68
C ALA A 173 23.97 -10.66 -12.01
N ALA A 174 24.71 -11.05 -13.04
CA ALA A 174 25.90 -10.30 -13.49
C ALA A 174 25.54 -8.89 -13.96
N TYR A 175 24.42 -8.75 -14.68
CA TYR A 175 23.90 -7.46 -15.11
C TYR A 175 23.51 -6.58 -13.90
N ASN A 176 22.76 -7.13 -12.93
CA ASN A 176 22.36 -6.39 -11.74
C ASN A 176 23.57 -5.95 -10.90
N VAL A 177 24.60 -6.79 -10.77
CA VAL A 177 25.87 -6.42 -10.11
C VAL A 177 26.56 -5.28 -10.86
N SER A 178 26.56 -5.30 -12.18
CA SER A 178 27.18 -4.23 -12.98
C SER A 178 26.45 -2.90 -12.85
N ARG A 179 25.11 -2.92 -12.77
CA ARG A 179 24.24 -1.74 -12.67
C ARG A 179 24.19 -1.16 -11.28
N LEU A 180 24.01 -2.00 -10.26
CA LEU A 180 23.77 -1.59 -8.87
C LEU A 180 25.03 -1.67 -7.98
N GLY A 181 26.09 -2.28 -8.48
CA GLY A 181 27.37 -2.40 -7.80
C GLY A 181 27.25 -3.13 -6.45
N ARG A 182 27.95 -2.61 -5.43
CA ARG A 182 27.96 -3.20 -4.09
C ARG A 182 26.63 -3.15 -3.36
N ASN A 183 25.68 -2.38 -3.86
CA ASN A 183 24.34 -2.26 -3.27
C ASN A 183 23.43 -3.44 -3.65
N TYR A 184 23.80 -4.21 -4.68
CA TYR A 184 23.01 -5.36 -5.09
C TYR A 184 23.17 -6.51 -4.07
N SER A 185 22.05 -7.05 -3.61
CA SER A 185 22.00 -8.19 -2.71
C SER A 185 20.90 -9.16 -3.10
N ILE A 186 21.27 -10.40 -3.44
CA ILE A 186 20.32 -11.49 -3.71
C ILE A 186 19.54 -11.89 -2.45
N THR A 187 20.16 -11.76 -1.27
CA THR A 187 19.56 -12.18 0.00
C THR A 187 18.70 -11.09 0.65
N GLN A 188 18.85 -9.84 0.21
CA GLN A 188 18.06 -8.71 0.67
C GLN A 188 17.62 -7.84 -0.52
N PRO A 189 16.87 -8.39 -1.45
CA PRO A 189 16.53 -7.72 -2.71
C PRO A 189 15.81 -6.39 -2.51
N TYR A 190 15.00 -6.26 -1.45
CA TYR A 190 14.25 -5.03 -1.16
C TYR A 190 15.09 -3.89 -0.57
N THR A 191 16.35 -4.12 -0.23
CA THR A 191 17.25 -3.02 0.16
C THR A 191 17.79 -2.24 -1.04
N THR A 192 17.70 -2.81 -2.22
CA THR A 192 18.20 -2.22 -3.48
C THR A 192 17.13 -2.14 -4.56
N MET A 193 16.14 -3.03 -4.52
CA MET A 193 14.99 -3.05 -5.42
C MET A 193 13.71 -2.94 -4.57
N TYR A 194 13.34 -1.75 -4.26
CA TYR A 194 12.26 -1.41 -3.33
C TYR A 194 10.86 -1.89 -3.75
N LYS A 195 10.71 -2.43 -4.96
CA LYS A 195 9.46 -2.95 -5.51
C LYS A 195 9.60 -4.41 -5.92
N ALA A 196 8.65 -5.25 -5.49
CA ALA A 196 8.62 -6.66 -5.84
C ALA A 196 8.48 -6.90 -7.35
N CYS A 197 7.69 -6.07 -8.03
CA CYS A 197 7.56 -6.14 -9.49
C CYS A 197 8.89 -5.84 -10.21
N GLY A 198 9.69 -4.87 -9.73
CA GLY A 198 11.04 -4.62 -10.22
C GLY A 198 11.96 -5.83 -10.00
N TYR A 199 11.88 -6.45 -8.81
CA TYR A 199 12.64 -7.67 -8.54
C TYR A 199 12.28 -8.83 -9.49
N ILE A 200 11.00 -9.06 -9.76
CA ILE A 200 10.55 -10.07 -10.73
C ILE A 200 11.13 -9.80 -12.12
N CYS A 201 11.12 -8.55 -12.54
CA CYS A 201 11.64 -8.17 -13.84
C CYS A 201 13.15 -8.39 -13.98
N ASP A 202 13.91 -8.05 -12.95
CA ASP A 202 15.37 -8.04 -12.98
C ASP A 202 16.01 -9.35 -12.52
N ASN A 203 15.35 -10.09 -11.63
CA ASN A 203 15.89 -11.34 -11.05
C ASN A 203 15.06 -12.58 -11.36
N GLY A 204 13.84 -12.41 -11.83
CA GLY A 204 12.93 -13.48 -12.23
C GLY A 204 11.81 -13.75 -11.26
N PHE A 205 10.74 -14.31 -11.81
CA PHE A 205 9.55 -14.73 -11.08
C PHE A 205 9.82 -15.90 -10.12
N VAL A 206 10.54 -16.94 -10.58
CA VAL A 206 10.83 -18.11 -9.74
C VAL A 206 11.71 -17.75 -8.53
N PRO A 207 12.79 -16.99 -8.68
CA PRO A 207 13.54 -16.45 -7.52
C PRO A 207 12.69 -15.60 -6.60
N TYR A 208 11.78 -14.77 -7.12
CA TYR A 208 10.86 -13.99 -6.32
C TYR A 208 9.94 -14.87 -5.46
N VAL A 209 9.31 -15.90 -6.07
CA VAL A 209 8.43 -16.81 -5.33
C VAL A 209 9.21 -17.54 -4.25
N VAL A 210 10.39 -18.07 -4.55
CA VAL A 210 11.25 -18.75 -3.56
C VAL A 210 11.58 -17.82 -2.40
N TYR A 211 12.00 -16.60 -2.70
CA TYR A 211 12.31 -15.58 -1.68
C TYR A 211 11.09 -15.25 -0.84
N SER A 212 9.94 -15.00 -1.48
CA SER A 212 8.69 -14.63 -0.81
C SER A 212 8.18 -15.75 0.11
N VAL A 213 8.27 -17.02 -0.34
CA VAL A 213 7.92 -18.18 0.49
C VAL A 213 8.88 -18.31 1.68
N VAL A 214 10.20 -18.27 1.43
CA VAL A 214 11.19 -18.38 2.50
C VAL A 214 10.99 -17.29 3.54
N THR A 215 10.73 -16.07 3.11
CA THR A 215 10.48 -14.94 4.03
C THR A 215 9.21 -15.15 4.84
N ALA A 216 8.15 -15.67 4.22
CA ALA A 216 6.86 -15.89 4.89
C ALA A 216 6.92 -16.99 5.97
N VAL A 217 7.80 -18.01 5.78
CA VAL A 217 7.91 -19.14 6.72
C VAL A 217 9.08 -19.03 7.71
N THR A 218 10.01 -18.09 7.48
CA THR A 218 11.16 -17.89 8.38
C THR A 218 10.76 -16.97 9.53
N PRO A 219 10.84 -17.41 10.79
CA PRO A 219 10.53 -16.55 11.92
C PRO A 219 11.48 -15.36 12.00
N ASP A 220 10.92 -14.16 12.07
CA ASP A 220 11.69 -12.96 12.33
C ASP A 220 12.20 -12.94 13.78
N ARG A 221 13.49 -12.64 13.97
CA ARG A 221 14.11 -12.52 15.29
C ARG A 221 14.90 -11.22 15.36
N LEU A 222 14.78 -10.55 16.49
CA LEU A 222 15.58 -9.36 16.79
C LEU A 222 17.01 -9.79 17.13
N SER A 223 17.96 -9.49 16.26
CA SER A 223 19.38 -9.71 16.53
C SER A 223 19.94 -8.58 17.41
N ASP A 224 21.11 -8.82 18.03
CA ASP A 224 21.82 -7.77 18.78
C ASP A 224 22.28 -6.63 17.86
N ASP A 225 22.55 -6.90 16.57
CA ASP A 225 22.87 -5.87 15.60
C ASP A 225 21.64 -5.01 15.28
N ASP A 226 20.49 -5.64 15.08
CA ASP A 226 19.24 -4.89 14.89
C ASP A 226 18.94 -3.99 16.09
N ARG A 227 19.09 -4.51 17.30
CA ARG A 227 18.89 -3.73 18.53
C ARG A 227 19.84 -2.53 18.58
N ARG A 228 21.12 -2.71 18.32
CA ARG A 228 22.10 -1.62 18.31
C ARG A 228 21.75 -0.55 17.27
N ARG A 229 21.33 -0.94 16.09
CA ARG A 229 20.93 0.00 15.02
C ARG A 229 19.68 0.80 15.41
N ILE A 230 18.66 0.13 15.95
CA ILE A 230 17.44 0.77 16.46
C ILE A 230 17.82 1.79 17.55
N GLU A 231 18.56 1.37 18.57
CA GLU A 231 18.94 2.21 19.70
C GLU A 231 19.81 3.40 19.27
N SER A 232 20.75 3.19 18.33
CA SER A 232 21.56 4.26 17.76
C SER A 232 20.72 5.29 17.00
N TYR A 233 19.71 4.85 16.24
CA TYR A 233 18.78 5.77 15.58
C TYR A 233 17.96 6.56 16.59
N LEU A 234 17.36 5.88 17.57
CA LEU A 234 16.51 6.51 18.58
C LEU A 234 17.29 7.47 19.50
N ALA A 235 18.57 7.21 19.76
CA ALA A 235 19.43 8.09 20.55
C ALA A 235 19.68 9.45 19.87
N ARG A 236 19.59 9.51 18.54
CA ARG A 236 19.74 10.74 17.74
C ARG A 236 18.45 11.53 17.59
N GLN A 237 17.31 10.97 18.02
CA GLN A 237 16.02 11.66 17.97
C GLN A 237 16.00 12.82 18.97
N PRO A 238 15.49 14.01 18.60
CA PRO A 238 15.33 15.12 19.51
C PRO A 238 14.40 14.75 20.68
N ARG A 239 14.79 15.10 21.90
CA ARG A 239 13.96 14.93 23.09
C ARG A 239 13.46 16.29 23.56
N TYR A 240 12.15 16.48 23.54
CA TYR A 240 11.51 17.70 24.00
C TYR A 240 10.76 17.40 25.31
N THR A 241 10.90 18.29 26.28
CA THR A 241 10.22 18.19 27.58
C THR A 241 9.14 19.24 27.76
N ASP A 242 9.20 20.35 27.00
CA ASP A 242 8.20 21.40 27.00
C ASP A 242 6.89 20.96 26.32
N ASN A 243 5.79 21.56 26.73
CA ASN A 243 4.45 21.28 26.24
C ASN A 243 3.70 22.56 25.83
N SER A 244 4.40 23.51 25.22
CA SER A 244 3.87 24.82 24.84
C SER A 244 2.80 24.76 23.73
N TYR A 245 2.68 23.64 23.03
CA TYR A 245 1.72 23.45 21.92
C TYR A 245 0.39 22.85 22.36
N ALA A 246 0.30 22.35 23.56
CA ALA A 246 -0.92 21.73 24.07
C ALA A 246 -1.79 22.74 24.82
N SER A 247 -3.10 22.51 24.77
CA SER A 247 -4.02 23.20 25.69
C SER A 247 -3.72 22.80 27.13
N PRO A 248 -3.76 23.76 28.08
CA PRO A 248 -3.65 23.44 29.49
C PRO A 248 -4.81 22.56 30.00
N GLN A 249 -5.94 22.60 29.33
CA GLN A 249 -7.09 21.76 29.64
C GLN A 249 -7.06 20.50 28.77
N ARG A 250 -7.38 19.34 29.36
CA ARG A 250 -7.53 18.09 28.62
C ARG A 250 -8.77 18.16 27.73
N ARG A 251 -8.58 18.02 26.45
CA ARG A 251 -9.63 18.04 25.41
C ARG A 251 -9.79 16.66 24.79
N ASN A 252 -10.97 16.36 24.25
CA ASN A 252 -11.10 15.20 23.38
C ASN A 252 -10.12 15.30 22.22
N VAL A 253 -9.63 14.17 21.77
CA VAL A 253 -8.80 14.05 20.57
C VAL A 253 -9.56 13.19 19.57
N ILE A 254 -9.98 13.78 18.47
CA ILE A 254 -10.77 13.14 17.42
C ILE A 254 -9.91 13.12 16.17
N VAL A 255 -9.61 11.95 15.64
CA VAL A 255 -8.87 11.77 14.39
C VAL A 255 -9.81 11.15 13.37
N ILE A 256 -10.19 11.92 12.36
CA ILE A 256 -10.95 11.46 11.19
C ILE A 256 -9.92 11.12 10.12
N VAL A 257 -9.79 9.84 9.85
CA VAL A 257 -8.94 9.34 8.77
C VAL A 257 -9.78 9.26 7.51
N VAL A 258 -9.44 10.12 6.55
CA VAL A 258 -10.16 10.22 5.28
C VAL A 258 -9.50 9.32 4.26
N GLU A 259 -10.26 8.34 3.81
CA GLU A 259 -9.86 7.37 2.79
C GLU A 259 -9.48 8.08 1.48
N SER A 260 -8.25 7.83 1.00
CA SER A 260 -7.75 8.25 -0.32
C SER A 260 -7.75 9.77 -0.59
N LEU A 261 -7.66 10.63 0.43
CA LEU A 261 -7.70 12.09 0.24
C LEU A 261 -6.39 12.64 -0.32
N ASN A 262 -6.43 13.11 -1.56
CA ASN A 262 -5.35 13.89 -2.17
C ASN A 262 -5.45 15.36 -1.73
N SER A 263 -4.34 15.96 -1.29
CA SER A 263 -4.34 17.35 -0.78
C SER A 263 -4.76 18.38 -1.82
N TRP A 264 -4.58 18.13 -3.13
CA TRP A 264 -4.98 19.02 -4.21
C TRP A 264 -6.51 19.25 -4.31
N MET A 265 -7.33 18.40 -3.64
CA MET A 265 -8.77 18.59 -3.57
C MET A 265 -9.18 19.70 -2.60
N LEU A 266 -8.29 20.08 -1.70
CA LEU A 266 -8.53 21.13 -0.71
C LEU A 266 -8.26 22.50 -1.32
N ASP A 267 -9.02 23.50 -0.86
CA ASP A 267 -8.97 24.89 -1.37
C ASP A 267 -9.14 24.94 -2.90
N ARG A 268 -9.98 24.06 -3.44
CA ARG A 268 -10.16 23.82 -4.88
C ARG A 268 -11.60 24.00 -5.32
N THR A 269 -11.77 24.81 -6.37
CA THR A 269 -13.06 24.97 -7.08
C THR A 269 -12.99 24.29 -8.45
N VAL A 270 -13.94 23.42 -8.75
CA VAL A 270 -14.08 22.70 -10.02
C VAL A 270 -15.48 22.96 -10.57
N CYS A 271 -15.61 23.38 -11.83
CA CYS A 271 -16.88 23.73 -12.47
C CYS A 271 -17.74 24.70 -11.64
N GLY A 272 -17.12 25.62 -10.89
CA GLY A 272 -17.79 26.60 -10.04
C GLY A 272 -18.30 26.06 -8.70
N VAL A 273 -17.94 24.84 -8.33
CA VAL A 273 -18.27 24.21 -7.04
C VAL A 273 -16.97 23.99 -6.26
N GLU A 274 -16.94 24.42 -5.01
CA GLU A 274 -15.85 24.07 -4.07
C GLU A 274 -15.93 22.57 -3.76
N VAL A 275 -14.80 21.86 -3.85
CA VAL A 275 -14.78 20.39 -3.66
C VAL A 275 -15.05 20.05 -2.19
N MET A 276 -14.37 20.72 -1.25
CA MET A 276 -14.49 20.43 0.18
C MET A 276 -14.69 21.69 1.04
N PRO A 277 -15.78 22.45 0.87
CA PRO A 277 -15.97 23.77 1.48
C PRO A 277 -15.93 23.78 3.02
N HIS A 278 -16.43 22.73 3.68
CA HIS A 278 -16.41 22.65 5.15
C HIS A 278 -15.01 22.45 5.69
N VAL A 279 -14.21 21.56 5.07
CA VAL A 279 -12.81 21.30 5.45
C VAL A 279 -11.95 22.52 5.08
N ASP A 280 -12.18 23.14 3.92
CA ASP A 280 -11.47 24.35 3.47
C ASP A 280 -11.68 25.51 4.45
N SER A 281 -12.87 25.66 5.00
CA SER A 281 -13.16 26.66 6.04
C SER A 281 -12.31 26.49 7.31
N LEU A 282 -11.85 25.27 7.59
CA LEU A 282 -10.98 24.99 8.74
C LEU A 282 -9.54 25.41 8.48
N LEU A 283 -9.07 25.35 7.22
CA LEU A 283 -7.70 25.73 6.86
C LEU A 283 -7.36 27.17 7.27
N HIS A 284 -8.33 28.07 7.16
CA HIS A 284 -8.18 29.50 7.41
C HIS A 284 -8.58 29.91 8.84
N ARG A 285 -8.94 28.94 9.69
CA ARG A 285 -9.40 29.21 11.04
C ARG A 285 -8.24 29.37 12.02
N GLU A 286 -8.35 30.32 12.95
CA GLU A 286 -7.45 30.42 14.09
C GLU A 286 -7.48 29.15 14.94
N GLY A 287 -6.35 28.72 15.45
CA GLY A 287 -6.21 27.45 16.17
C GLY A 287 -6.20 26.22 15.24
N THR A 288 -5.77 26.41 13.98
CA THR A 288 -5.60 25.31 13.04
C THR A 288 -4.13 25.13 12.66
N VAL A 289 -3.68 23.88 12.68
CA VAL A 289 -2.38 23.43 12.14
C VAL A 289 -2.67 22.64 10.87
N ALA A 290 -2.12 23.09 9.74
CA ALA A 290 -2.32 22.45 8.44
C ALA A 290 -1.00 22.09 7.78
N ALA A 291 -0.92 20.88 7.21
CA ALA A 291 0.17 20.39 6.38
C ALA A 291 -0.43 19.70 5.15
N LEU A 292 -0.31 20.36 3.99
CA LEU A 292 -0.90 19.87 2.73
C LEU A 292 0.14 19.23 1.80
N LYS A 293 1.40 19.14 2.23
CA LYS A 293 2.50 18.50 1.48
C LYS A 293 3.06 17.30 2.22
N LEU A 294 2.14 16.41 2.67
CA LEU A 294 2.54 15.17 3.32
C LEU A 294 2.77 14.06 2.28
N LEU A 295 4.00 13.60 2.20
CA LEU A 295 4.35 12.47 1.35
C LEU A 295 3.59 11.22 1.81
N PRO A 296 2.86 10.52 0.94
CA PRO A 296 2.26 9.23 1.28
C PRO A 296 3.38 8.21 1.52
N GLN A 297 3.36 7.59 2.70
CA GLN A 297 4.39 6.63 3.11
C GLN A 297 3.82 5.24 3.33
N VAL A 298 2.67 4.96 2.73
CA VAL A 298 2.06 3.63 2.72
C VAL A 298 2.66 2.73 1.65
N LYS A 299 2.42 1.45 1.78
CA LYS A 299 2.82 0.43 0.82
C LYS A 299 1.66 -0.56 0.56
N ASP A 300 1.93 -1.86 0.56
CA ASP A 300 0.97 -2.90 0.23
C ASP A 300 -0.25 -2.94 1.18
N GLY A 301 -0.09 -2.44 2.40
CA GLY A 301 -1.17 -2.34 3.37
C GLY A 301 -2.11 -1.15 3.15
N ARG A 302 -1.80 -0.22 2.23
CA ARG A 302 -2.61 0.96 1.87
C ARG A 302 -3.21 1.64 3.10
N SER A 303 -4.56 1.67 3.22
CA SER A 303 -5.25 2.29 4.36
C SER A 303 -4.80 1.74 5.71
N SER A 304 -4.56 0.43 5.84
CA SER A 304 -4.09 -0.16 7.09
C SER A 304 -2.67 0.31 7.47
N ASP A 305 -1.81 0.59 6.48
CA ASP A 305 -0.49 1.20 6.71
C ASP A 305 -0.64 2.65 7.17
N GLY A 306 -1.53 3.43 6.54
CA GLY A 306 -1.86 4.80 6.95
C GLY A 306 -2.32 4.86 8.41
N HIS A 307 -3.25 3.98 8.79
CA HIS A 307 -3.72 3.87 10.19
C HIS A 307 -2.57 3.53 11.15
N PHE A 308 -1.68 2.63 10.74
CA PHE A 308 -0.52 2.25 11.54
C PHE A 308 0.46 3.40 11.72
N ILE A 309 0.80 4.13 10.63
CA ILE A 309 1.71 5.29 10.66
C ILE A 309 1.14 6.38 11.58
N ILE A 310 -0.12 6.77 11.37
CA ILE A 310 -0.80 7.85 12.12
C ILE A 310 -0.82 7.53 13.62
N ASN A 311 -1.02 6.28 13.99
CA ASN A 311 -1.14 5.88 15.38
C ASN A 311 0.20 5.60 16.07
N THR A 312 1.28 5.27 15.34
CA THR A 312 2.54 4.81 15.94
C THR A 312 3.75 5.66 15.59
N GLY A 313 3.72 6.40 14.49
CA GLY A 313 4.91 7.03 13.93
C GLY A 313 5.97 6.02 13.48
N LEU A 314 5.57 4.78 13.20
CA LEU A 314 6.38 3.77 12.52
C LEU A 314 6.02 3.76 11.03
N LEU A 315 7.01 3.56 10.19
CA LEU A 315 6.79 3.32 8.76
C LEU A 315 6.39 1.85 8.53
N PRO A 316 5.56 1.55 7.54
CA PRO A 316 5.11 0.19 7.27
C PRO A 316 6.23 -0.68 6.67
N LEU A 317 5.89 -1.90 6.33
CA LEU A 317 6.81 -2.79 5.64
C LEU A 317 6.90 -2.42 4.16
N SER A 318 8.05 -2.66 3.54
CA SER A 318 8.25 -2.49 2.09
C SER A 318 7.48 -3.54 1.26
N SER A 319 6.98 -4.60 1.90
CA SER A 319 6.12 -5.62 1.29
C SER A 319 5.23 -6.27 2.35
N GLY A 320 3.98 -6.52 2.00
CA GLY A 320 2.94 -6.99 2.91
C GLY A 320 2.43 -5.90 3.85
N SER A 321 1.45 -6.22 4.69
CA SER A 321 0.84 -5.28 5.64
C SER A 321 1.19 -5.65 7.08
N VAL A 322 1.46 -4.63 7.90
CA VAL A 322 1.68 -4.81 9.35
C VAL A 322 0.42 -5.36 10.02
N ALA A 323 -0.75 -4.88 9.64
CA ALA A 323 -2.03 -5.30 10.22
C ALA A 323 -2.27 -6.80 10.03
N THR A 324 -1.96 -7.33 8.85
CA THR A 324 -2.21 -8.74 8.55
C THR A 324 -1.13 -9.69 9.07
N SER A 325 0.13 -9.25 9.10
CA SER A 325 1.27 -10.11 9.39
C SER A 325 1.85 -9.94 10.79
N TYR A 326 1.67 -8.76 11.40
CA TYR A 326 2.37 -8.38 12.63
C TYR A 326 1.47 -7.70 13.69
N ALA A 327 0.15 -7.70 13.54
CA ALA A 327 -0.75 -7.21 14.58
C ALA A 327 -1.03 -8.26 15.66
N HIS A 328 -1.23 -9.52 15.25
CA HIS A 328 -1.59 -10.60 16.15
C HIS A 328 -0.55 -10.79 17.28
N ASN A 329 -1.03 -10.81 18.53
CA ASN A 329 -0.21 -10.95 19.74
C ASN A 329 0.94 -9.92 19.87
N ARG A 330 0.83 -8.77 19.21
CA ARG A 330 1.82 -7.68 19.28
C ARG A 330 1.30 -6.50 20.10
N ARG A 331 2.23 -5.69 20.54
CA ARG A 331 1.95 -4.43 21.25
C ARG A 331 2.83 -3.33 20.66
N TYR A 332 2.19 -2.31 20.11
CA TYR A 332 2.89 -1.14 19.61
C TYR A 332 2.67 0.05 20.54
N PRO A 333 3.69 0.88 20.78
CA PRO A 333 3.46 2.21 21.35
C PRO A 333 2.59 3.02 20.36
N SER A 334 1.60 3.73 20.88
CA SER A 334 0.59 4.37 20.03
C SER A 334 -0.02 5.60 20.69
N LEU A 335 -0.79 6.40 19.91
CA LEU A 335 -1.60 7.49 20.43
C LEU A 335 -2.58 7.00 21.50
N ALA A 336 -3.26 5.87 21.26
CA ALA A 336 -4.20 5.31 22.24
C ALA A 336 -3.51 5.02 23.58
N ARG A 337 -2.30 4.44 23.54
CA ARG A 337 -1.53 4.14 24.76
C ARG A 337 -0.98 5.39 25.44
N ALA A 338 -0.55 6.38 24.65
CA ALA A 338 -0.07 7.66 25.19
C ALA A 338 -1.21 8.39 25.93
N LEU A 339 -2.34 8.56 25.27
CA LEU A 339 -3.51 9.23 25.83
C LEU A 339 -4.12 8.48 27.03
N LYS A 340 -4.09 7.15 27.02
CA LYS A 340 -4.54 6.33 28.16
C LYS A 340 -3.76 6.64 29.45
N ARG A 341 -2.45 6.95 29.36
CA ARG A 341 -1.65 7.37 30.52
C ARG A 341 -2.13 8.69 31.11
N HIS A 342 -2.79 9.52 30.30
CA HIS A 342 -3.39 10.79 30.70
C HIS A 342 -4.88 10.67 31.06
N GLY A 343 -5.41 9.44 31.22
CA GLY A 343 -6.76 9.17 31.69
C GLY A 343 -7.85 9.19 30.62
N TYR A 344 -7.48 9.19 29.33
CA TYR A 344 -8.44 9.06 28.24
C TYR A 344 -9.03 7.65 28.15
N THR A 345 -10.24 7.57 27.63
CA THR A 345 -10.80 6.36 27.02
C THR A 345 -10.66 6.45 25.52
N SER A 346 -10.45 5.32 24.85
CA SER A 346 -10.21 5.31 23.42
C SER A 346 -11.10 4.32 22.67
N PHE A 347 -11.53 4.71 21.47
CA PHE A 347 -12.20 3.80 20.56
C PHE A 347 -11.77 4.03 19.11
N ASN A 348 -11.81 2.95 18.35
CA ASN A 348 -11.64 2.97 16.88
C ASN A 348 -12.97 2.56 16.25
N MET A 349 -13.48 3.38 15.34
CA MET A 349 -14.65 3.09 14.51
C MET A 349 -14.26 3.04 13.05
N VAL A 350 -14.73 2.01 12.36
CA VAL A 350 -14.49 1.79 10.92
C VAL A 350 -15.80 1.48 10.22
N CYS A 351 -15.92 1.88 8.96
CA CYS A 351 -17.09 1.61 8.11
C CYS A 351 -17.02 0.26 7.39
N ASP A 352 -16.01 -0.54 7.63
CA ASP A 352 -15.83 -1.88 7.05
C ASP A 352 -15.97 -2.96 8.14
N GLN A 353 -15.90 -4.22 7.73
CA GLN A 353 -15.91 -5.37 8.64
C GLN A 353 -14.62 -5.44 9.46
N ALA A 354 -14.72 -5.92 10.68
CA ALA A 354 -13.59 -6.12 11.60
C ALA A 354 -12.44 -6.96 11.01
N SER A 355 -12.80 -7.94 10.17
CA SER A 355 -11.84 -8.83 9.49
C SER A 355 -11.13 -8.19 8.31
N ALA A 356 -11.67 -7.11 7.74
CA ALA A 356 -11.02 -6.41 6.64
C ALA A 356 -9.67 -5.86 7.12
N TRP A 357 -8.58 -6.25 6.46
CA TRP A 357 -7.22 -5.91 6.85
C TRP A 357 -6.87 -6.19 8.33
N ASN A 358 -7.53 -7.14 9.00
CA ASN A 358 -7.36 -7.41 10.42
C ASN A 358 -7.48 -6.15 11.31
N GLN A 359 -8.39 -5.26 10.98
CA GLN A 359 -8.52 -3.95 11.65
C GLN A 359 -8.76 -4.07 13.15
N GLN A 360 -9.55 -5.05 13.57
CA GLN A 360 -9.78 -5.31 14.99
C GLN A 360 -8.51 -5.72 15.73
N GLU A 361 -7.71 -6.62 15.14
CA GLU A 361 -6.45 -7.06 15.73
C GLU A 361 -5.42 -5.93 15.76
N LEU A 362 -5.39 -5.09 14.72
CA LEU A 362 -4.56 -3.90 14.69
C LEU A 362 -4.97 -2.94 15.81
N ALA A 363 -6.26 -2.65 15.98
CA ALA A 363 -6.75 -1.79 17.05
C ALA A 363 -6.37 -2.32 18.45
N GLN A 364 -6.43 -3.64 18.66
CA GLN A 364 -5.96 -4.28 19.90
C GLN A 364 -4.45 -4.12 20.10
N ALA A 365 -3.66 -4.34 19.04
CA ALA A 365 -2.20 -4.16 19.07
C ALA A 365 -1.80 -2.71 19.41
N LEU A 366 -2.57 -1.74 18.90
CA LEU A 366 -2.44 -0.31 19.21
C LEU A 366 -2.96 0.07 20.59
N GLY A 367 -3.79 -0.77 21.22
CA GLY A 367 -4.27 -0.60 22.59
C GLY A 367 -5.49 0.27 22.76
N PHE A 368 -6.34 0.36 21.76
CA PHE A 368 -7.68 0.93 21.87
C PHE A 368 -8.51 0.16 22.91
N ASP A 369 -9.33 0.86 23.67
CA ASP A 369 -10.21 0.26 24.67
C ASP A 369 -11.42 -0.41 24.02
N ARG A 370 -11.92 0.13 22.91
CA ARG A 370 -13.06 -0.39 22.15
C ARG A 370 -12.81 -0.31 20.65
N PHE A 371 -13.39 -1.26 19.93
CA PHE A 371 -13.43 -1.30 18.48
C PHE A 371 -14.87 -1.48 18.01
N TYR A 372 -15.28 -0.72 17.01
CA TYR A 372 -16.60 -0.78 16.42
C TYR A 372 -16.46 -0.87 14.89
N ASP A 373 -17.03 -1.88 14.32
CA ASP A 373 -17.13 -2.07 12.88
C ASP A 373 -18.52 -1.73 12.35
N CYS A 374 -18.73 -1.89 11.06
CA CYS A 374 -20.01 -1.66 10.40
C CYS A 374 -21.18 -2.44 11.02
N THR A 375 -20.94 -3.66 11.54
CA THR A 375 -22.00 -4.51 12.08
C THR A 375 -22.51 -4.00 13.42
N ALA A 376 -21.65 -3.35 14.20
CA ALA A 376 -22.02 -2.76 15.48
C ALA A 376 -22.82 -1.44 15.35
N GLN A 377 -22.78 -0.84 14.16
CA GLN A 377 -23.36 0.49 13.91
C GLN A 377 -24.63 0.43 13.06
N SER A 378 -24.93 -0.72 12.43
CA SER A 378 -25.98 -0.78 11.45
C SER A 378 -27.36 -0.90 12.08
N THR A 379 -28.19 0.08 11.76
CA THR A 379 -29.65 -0.03 11.79
C THR A 379 -30.20 -0.54 10.45
N GLY A 380 -29.37 -1.22 9.64
CA GLY A 380 -29.67 -1.70 8.29
C GLY A 380 -28.38 -1.88 7.46
N ASP A 381 -28.49 -2.24 6.20
CA ASP A 381 -27.40 -2.58 5.27
C ASP A 381 -26.43 -1.42 4.91
N ASP A 382 -26.52 -0.25 5.53
CA ASP A 382 -25.75 0.93 5.18
C ASP A 382 -24.46 1.06 6.02
N LEU A 383 -23.38 0.61 5.40
CA LEU A 383 -22.00 1.01 5.67
C LEU A 383 -21.83 2.47 5.25
N SER A 384 -22.24 3.45 6.06
CA SER A 384 -22.11 4.85 5.69
C SER A 384 -21.24 5.62 6.66
N ASP A 385 -20.34 6.46 6.12
CA ASP A 385 -19.55 7.39 6.91
C ASP A 385 -20.44 8.28 7.77
N GLU A 386 -21.62 8.67 7.26
CA GLU A 386 -22.59 9.47 7.99
C GLU A 386 -23.09 8.77 9.25
N ALA A 387 -23.43 7.47 9.17
CA ALA A 387 -23.90 6.70 10.32
C ALA A 387 -22.77 6.54 11.36
N MET A 388 -21.56 6.27 10.92
CA MET A 388 -20.38 6.18 11.78
C MET A 388 -20.13 7.51 12.52
N LEU A 389 -20.09 8.61 11.79
CA LEU A 389 -19.84 9.94 12.36
C LEU A 389 -20.93 10.33 13.39
N ARG A 390 -22.20 9.99 13.13
CA ARG A 390 -23.28 10.19 14.11
C ARG A 390 -23.07 9.35 15.37
N ALA A 391 -22.77 8.06 15.23
CA ALA A 391 -22.51 7.16 16.36
C ALA A 391 -21.30 7.62 17.18
N ALA A 392 -20.29 8.18 16.52
CA ALA A 392 -19.13 8.74 17.19
C ALA A 392 -19.47 9.93 18.09
N VAL A 393 -20.35 10.85 17.64
CA VAL A 393 -20.83 11.96 18.48
C VAL A 393 -21.51 11.44 19.74
N ASP A 394 -22.37 10.44 19.61
CA ASP A 394 -23.08 9.84 20.76
C ASP A 394 -22.11 9.14 21.73
N SER A 395 -21.12 8.43 21.18
CA SER A 395 -20.08 7.76 21.98
C SER A 395 -19.19 8.74 22.75
N ILE A 396 -18.82 9.89 22.12
CA ILE A 396 -18.07 10.96 22.78
C ILE A 396 -18.89 11.61 23.87
N ALA A 397 -20.17 11.92 23.59
CA ALA A 397 -21.08 12.57 24.55
C ALA A 397 -21.36 11.69 25.77
N ALA A 398 -21.43 10.39 25.62
CA ALA A 398 -21.69 9.43 26.70
C ALA A 398 -20.48 9.18 27.61
N SER A 399 -19.28 9.63 27.24
CA SER A 399 -18.06 9.37 28.02
C SER A 399 -17.89 10.36 29.16
N PRO A 400 -17.68 9.87 30.41
CA PRO A 400 -17.38 10.74 31.55
C PRO A 400 -15.91 11.20 31.58
N LYS A 401 -15.07 10.70 30.68
CA LYS A 401 -13.64 11.00 30.55
C LYS A 401 -13.35 11.62 29.20
N PRO A 402 -12.24 12.35 29.05
CA PRO A 402 -11.76 12.74 27.74
C PRO A 402 -11.61 11.52 26.82
N VAL A 403 -11.96 11.69 25.56
CA VAL A 403 -12.01 10.60 24.59
C VAL A 403 -10.91 10.77 23.55
N PHE A 404 -10.31 9.66 23.17
CA PHE A 404 -9.58 9.52 21.91
C PHE A 404 -10.46 8.71 20.95
N ALA A 405 -10.99 9.38 19.93
CA ALA A 405 -11.77 8.77 18.86
C ALA A 405 -10.95 8.71 17.59
N HIS A 406 -10.80 7.51 17.01
CA HIS A 406 -10.16 7.28 15.71
C HIS A 406 -11.24 6.76 14.76
N LEU A 407 -11.62 7.59 13.79
CA LEU A 407 -12.77 7.39 12.90
C LEU A 407 -12.25 7.21 11.48
N VAL A 408 -12.57 6.08 10.84
CA VAL A 408 -12.07 5.73 9.51
C VAL A 408 -13.19 5.74 8.51
N THR A 409 -13.15 6.67 7.55
CA THR A 409 -14.15 6.76 6.47
C THR A 409 -13.89 5.72 5.38
N LEU A 410 -14.90 5.44 4.56
CA LEU A 410 -14.83 4.43 3.49
C LEU A 410 -15.49 4.88 2.19
N ASN A 411 -16.42 5.85 2.22
CA ASN A 411 -17.25 6.16 1.05
C ASN A 411 -16.47 6.83 -0.10
N THR A 412 -15.22 7.24 0.16
CA THR A 412 -14.27 7.73 -0.83
C THR A 412 -13.30 6.66 -1.35
N HIS A 413 -13.57 5.37 -1.03
CA HIS A 413 -12.80 4.24 -1.57
C HIS A 413 -13.25 3.88 -2.99
N GLN A 414 -12.30 3.51 -3.85
CA GLN A 414 -12.59 2.97 -5.18
C GLN A 414 -13.38 1.63 -5.10
N PRO A 415 -14.22 1.32 -6.12
CA PRO A 415 -14.57 2.12 -7.28
C PRO A 415 -15.58 3.20 -6.93
N TYR A 416 -15.32 4.43 -7.38
CA TYR A 416 -16.26 5.54 -7.19
C TYR A 416 -17.56 5.28 -7.95
N ARG A 417 -18.68 5.53 -7.30
CA ARG A 417 -20.02 5.32 -7.87
C ARG A 417 -20.60 6.61 -8.40
N ALA A 418 -21.47 6.47 -9.42
CA ALA A 418 -22.28 7.59 -9.87
C ALA A 418 -23.09 8.15 -8.68
N PRO A 419 -23.08 9.48 -8.45
CA PRO A 419 -23.84 10.08 -7.38
C PRO A 419 -25.36 10.01 -7.68
N ASP A 420 -26.15 9.77 -6.64
CA ASP A 420 -27.63 9.80 -6.76
C ASP A 420 -28.17 11.20 -7.09
N SER A 421 -27.47 12.24 -6.60
CA SER A 421 -27.79 13.65 -6.83
C SER A 421 -26.51 14.38 -7.26
N PRO A 422 -26.17 14.36 -8.57
CA PRO A 422 -24.94 14.94 -9.08
C PRO A 422 -24.94 16.47 -8.99
N THR A 423 -23.81 17.03 -8.60
CA THR A 423 -23.54 18.47 -8.66
C THR A 423 -22.93 18.86 -10.02
N ALA A 424 -22.44 20.11 -10.14
CA ALA A 424 -21.70 20.51 -11.33
C ALA A 424 -20.30 19.83 -11.42
N LEU A 425 -19.79 19.24 -10.34
CA LEU A 425 -18.55 18.46 -10.32
C LEU A 425 -18.58 17.28 -11.28
N SER A 426 -19.76 16.67 -11.49
CA SER A 426 -19.95 15.59 -12.47
C SER A 426 -19.74 16.00 -13.93
N ARG A 427 -19.63 17.31 -14.22
CA ARG A 427 -19.46 17.87 -15.57
C ARG A 427 -18.01 18.21 -15.89
N VAL A 428 -17.08 17.91 -14.99
CA VAL A 428 -15.65 18.14 -15.24
C VAL A 428 -15.21 17.40 -16.48
N ASP A 429 -14.38 18.04 -17.29
CA ASP A 429 -13.75 17.40 -18.47
C ASP A 429 -12.57 16.53 -18.00
N ALA A 430 -12.91 15.37 -17.49
CA ALA A 430 -11.99 14.38 -16.94
C ALA A 430 -12.60 12.97 -17.05
N PRO A 431 -11.81 11.90 -16.86
CA PRO A 431 -12.35 10.54 -16.78
C PRO A 431 -13.47 10.43 -15.74
N ARG A 432 -14.50 9.62 -16.03
CA ARG A 432 -15.67 9.46 -15.13
C ARG A 432 -15.30 9.14 -13.68
N ARG A 433 -14.23 8.36 -13.48
CA ARG A 433 -13.75 8.03 -12.13
C ARG A 433 -13.36 9.29 -11.34
N VAL A 434 -12.73 10.26 -12.00
CA VAL A 434 -12.33 11.54 -11.36
C VAL A 434 -13.56 12.37 -11.01
N ALA A 435 -14.52 12.48 -11.93
CA ALA A 435 -15.78 13.18 -11.69
C ALA A 435 -16.54 12.56 -10.51
N TYR A 436 -16.63 11.24 -10.44
CA TYR A 436 -17.30 10.54 -9.35
C TYR A 436 -16.54 10.62 -8.02
N ALA A 437 -15.22 10.67 -8.06
CA ALA A 437 -14.39 10.92 -6.88
C ALA A 437 -14.65 12.31 -6.31
N LEU A 438 -14.64 13.36 -7.14
CA LEU A 438 -14.95 14.72 -6.70
C LEU A 438 -16.32 14.80 -6.01
N GLU A 439 -17.33 14.15 -6.56
CA GLU A 439 -18.67 14.07 -5.94
C GLU A 439 -18.66 13.29 -4.61
N ALA A 440 -17.85 12.21 -4.52
CA ALA A 440 -17.74 11.44 -3.29
C ALA A 440 -17.06 12.25 -2.17
N PHE A 441 -15.99 12.98 -2.48
CA PHE A 441 -15.32 13.86 -1.53
C PHE A 441 -16.18 15.06 -1.14
N HIS A 442 -16.92 15.66 -2.06
CA HIS A 442 -17.86 16.72 -1.76
C HIS A 442 -18.97 16.28 -0.79
N ARG A 443 -19.48 15.06 -0.97
CA ARG A 443 -20.47 14.47 -0.05
C ARG A 443 -19.87 14.17 1.32
N LEU A 444 -18.66 13.61 1.36
CA LEU A 444 -17.97 13.36 2.63
C LEU A 444 -17.70 14.66 3.37
N ASP A 445 -17.32 15.73 2.67
CA ASP A 445 -17.13 17.06 3.26
C ASP A 445 -18.40 17.58 3.95
N ALA A 446 -19.55 17.43 3.31
CA ALA A 446 -20.85 17.78 3.92
C ALA A 446 -21.15 16.93 5.18
N GLN A 447 -20.77 15.65 5.18
CA GLN A 447 -20.92 14.77 6.35
C GLN A 447 -19.98 15.16 7.49
N ILE A 448 -18.75 15.58 7.18
CA ILE A 448 -17.81 16.14 8.16
C ILE A 448 -18.36 17.45 8.73
N GLY A 449 -18.93 18.31 7.89
CA GLY A 449 -19.60 19.54 8.32
C GLY A 449 -20.73 19.26 9.32
N ASP A 450 -21.64 18.31 9.00
CA ASP A 450 -22.72 17.90 9.92
C ASP A 450 -22.18 17.30 11.23
N PHE A 451 -21.11 16.52 11.16
CA PHE A 451 -20.44 15.97 12.33
C PHE A 451 -19.93 17.08 13.27
N LEU A 452 -19.22 18.08 12.73
CA LEU A 452 -18.72 19.21 13.49
C LEU A 452 -19.86 20.04 14.10
N ASP A 453 -20.93 20.25 13.36
CA ASP A 453 -22.12 20.95 13.84
C ASP A 453 -22.86 20.18 14.96
N ARG A 454 -22.90 18.84 14.89
CA ARG A 454 -23.45 18.01 15.97
C ARG A 454 -22.61 18.10 17.23
N LEU A 455 -21.25 18.07 17.11
CA LEU A 455 -20.36 18.29 18.24
C LEU A 455 -20.58 19.67 18.84
N ARG A 456 -20.71 20.72 18.00
CA ARG A 456 -20.97 22.10 18.46
C ARG A 456 -22.29 22.21 19.22
N ARG A 457 -23.37 21.67 18.68
CA ARG A 457 -24.71 21.68 19.34
C ARG A 457 -24.72 20.97 20.70
N ARG A 458 -23.80 20.03 20.93
CA ARG A 458 -23.64 19.34 22.20
C ARG A 458 -22.60 19.97 23.13
N GLY A 459 -21.97 21.10 22.74
CA GLY A 459 -20.91 21.75 23.51
C GLY A 459 -19.61 20.93 23.60
N LEU A 460 -19.40 20.02 22.65
CA LEU A 460 -18.24 19.13 22.63
C LEU A 460 -17.11 19.68 21.75
N LEU A 461 -17.44 20.46 20.71
CA LEU A 461 -16.46 20.93 19.72
C LEU A 461 -15.39 21.82 20.35
N GLU A 462 -15.79 22.78 21.20
CA GLU A 462 -14.89 23.71 21.89
C GLU A 462 -13.94 23.00 22.85
N ASN A 463 -14.34 21.80 23.31
CA ASN A 463 -13.53 20.93 24.15
C ASN A 463 -12.90 19.77 23.37
N SER A 464 -12.66 19.95 22.07
CA SER A 464 -12.08 18.93 21.21
C SER A 464 -10.95 19.50 20.35
N ILE A 465 -9.95 18.66 20.10
CA ILE A 465 -8.99 18.77 19.00
C ILE A 465 -9.49 17.82 17.93
N VAL A 466 -9.75 18.32 16.73
CA VAL A 466 -10.21 17.51 15.59
C VAL A 466 -9.12 17.51 14.52
N ALA A 467 -8.59 16.33 14.22
CA ALA A 467 -7.63 16.10 13.15
C ALA A 467 -8.34 15.40 11.98
N ILE A 468 -8.22 15.96 10.79
CA ILE A 468 -8.64 15.37 9.51
C ILE A 468 -7.35 15.01 8.78
N VAL A 469 -7.16 13.73 8.48
CA VAL A 469 -5.88 13.20 8.00
C VAL A 469 -6.12 12.20 6.88
N SER A 470 -5.38 12.32 5.78
CA SER A 470 -5.38 11.30 4.73
C SER A 470 -4.70 10.02 5.21
N ASP A 471 -5.28 8.87 4.94
CA ASP A 471 -4.59 7.58 5.12
C ASP A 471 -3.54 7.35 4.02
N HIS A 472 -3.88 7.64 2.78
CA HIS A 472 -2.99 7.67 1.62
C HIS A 472 -3.59 8.54 0.50
N ASN A 473 -2.86 8.70 -0.59
CA ASN A 473 -3.36 9.33 -1.81
C ASN A 473 -3.97 8.29 -2.76
N ASP A 474 -4.82 8.74 -3.67
CA ASP A 474 -5.23 7.99 -4.84
C ASP A 474 -4.48 8.50 -6.08
N VAL A 475 -3.58 7.69 -6.62
CA VAL A 475 -2.74 8.06 -7.76
C VAL A 475 -3.52 8.18 -9.06
N ASP A 476 -4.64 7.47 -9.18
CA ASP A 476 -5.49 7.48 -10.37
C ASP A 476 -6.32 8.77 -10.51
N LEU A 477 -6.40 9.58 -9.46
CA LEU A 477 -7.10 10.86 -9.47
C LEU A 477 -6.27 12.03 -10.02
N ASN A 478 -4.99 11.81 -10.30
CA ASN A 478 -4.08 12.85 -10.76
C ASN A 478 -4.27 13.21 -12.26
N GLU A 479 -5.23 12.61 -12.94
CA GLU A 479 -5.54 12.86 -14.35
C GLU A 479 -6.52 14.03 -14.62
N LEU A 480 -6.79 14.85 -13.62
CA LEU A 480 -7.80 15.92 -13.71
C LEU A 480 -7.55 16.91 -14.88
N GLU A 481 -6.30 17.16 -15.22
CA GLU A 481 -5.93 18.17 -16.23
C GLU A 481 -5.36 17.56 -17.51
N GLY A 482 -5.45 16.23 -17.69
CA GLY A 482 -4.89 15.53 -18.85
C GLY A 482 -3.38 15.65 -19.00
N ARG A 483 -2.68 15.97 -17.91
CA ARG A 483 -1.22 16.06 -17.82
C ARG A 483 -0.65 14.96 -16.95
N GLU A 484 0.62 14.64 -17.14
CA GLU A 484 1.33 13.74 -16.24
C GLU A 484 1.34 14.27 -14.80
N PRO A 485 1.08 13.42 -13.80
CA PRO A 485 1.08 13.81 -12.40
C PRO A 485 2.45 14.37 -11.98
N THR A 486 2.44 15.41 -11.19
CA THR A 486 3.65 15.92 -10.52
C THR A 486 3.69 15.43 -9.07
N VAL A 487 4.82 15.66 -8.37
CA VAL A 487 4.92 15.34 -6.94
C VAL A 487 3.86 16.08 -6.13
N ASP A 488 3.52 17.32 -6.52
CA ASP A 488 2.51 18.12 -5.83
C ASP A 488 1.09 17.52 -5.91
N ASP A 489 0.81 16.72 -6.94
CA ASP A 489 -0.48 16.04 -7.10
C ASP A 489 -0.60 14.78 -6.22
N THR A 490 0.49 14.32 -5.64
CA THR A 490 0.54 13.06 -4.88
C THR A 490 0.49 13.24 -3.37
N TYR A 491 0.48 14.47 -2.86
CA TYR A 491 0.50 14.72 -1.43
C TYR A 491 -0.81 14.34 -0.74
N CYS A 492 -0.65 13.87 0.50
CA CYS A 492 -1.69 13.74 1.51
C CYS A 492 -1.84 15.04 2.31
N ALA A 493 -2.87 15.09 3.16
CA ALA A 493 -3.16 16.23 4.00
C ALA A 493 -3.27 15.87 5.48
N MET A 494 -2.92 16.80 6.36
CA MET A 494 -3.28 16.83 7.77
C MET A 494 -3.78 18.22 8.12
N ILE A 495 -4.98 18.30 8.70
CA ILE A 495 -5.61 19.52 9.18
C ILE A 495 -6.04 19.25 10.62
N VAL A 496 -5.51 20.01 11.59
CA VAL A 496 -5.85 19.84 13.01
C VAL A 496 -6.39 21.15 13.54
N THR A 497 -7.67 21.21 13.85
CA THR A 497 -8.36 22.38 14.39
C THR A 497 -8.69 22.24 15.88
N GLY A 498 -9.02 23.34 16.54
CA GLY A 498 -9.27 23.36 17.98
C GLY A 498 -7.96 23.33 18.80
N THR A 499 -6.86 23.71 18.22
CA THR A 499 -5.55 23.80 18.89
C THR A 499 -5.31 25.20 19.46
N VAL A 500 -4.26 25.37 20.26
CA VAL A 500 -3.82 26.69 20.76
C VAL A 500 -2.79 27.34 19.83
N VAL A 501 -2.48 26.68 18.71
CA VAL A 501 -1.47 27.11 17.73
C VAL A 501 -2.13 27.25 16.36
N THR A 502 -1.77 28.31 15.63
CA THR A 502 -2.11 28.44 14.21
C THR A 502 -0.81 28.33 13.42
N LYS A 503 -0.71 27.33 12.53
CA LYS A 503 0.49 27.12 11.72
C LYS A 503 0.14 26.44 10.39
N SER A 504 0.58 27.03 9.27
CA SER A 504 0.65 26.36 7.96
C SER A 504 2.06 25.81 7.74
N ILE A 505 2.14 24.56 7.29
CA ILE A 505 3.39 23.87 6.96
C ILE A 505 3.43 23.69 5.44
N ASP A 506 4.23 24.52 4.78
CA ASP A 506 4.30 24.60 3.30
C ASP A 506 5.47 23.80 2.74
N THR A 507 6.29 23.20 3.60
CA THR A 507 7.43 22.35 3.21
C THR A 507 7.02 20.88 3.20
N PRO A 508 7.57 20.06 2.28
CA PRO A 508 7.30 18.63 2.25
C PRO A 508 7.65 17.92 3.56
N ALA A 509 6.74 17.08 4.03
CA ALA A 509 6.89 16.25 5.23
C ALA A 509 6.43 14.80 4.93
N GLY A 510 6.67 13.87 5.85
CA GLY A 510 6.16 12.51 5.73
C GLY A 510 4.93 12.27 6.60
N GLN A 511 4.11 11.28 6.25
CA GLN A 511 3.01 10.85 7.13
C GLN A 511 3.52 10.41 8.52
N VAL A 512 4.76 9.93 8.60
CA VAL A 512 5.42 9.55 9.87
C VAL A 512 5.52 10.72 10.87
N ASP A 513 5.44 11.96 10.40
CA ASP A 513 5.50 13.19 11.22
C ASP A 513 4.16 13.53 11.89
N ILE A 514 3.05 12.89 11.46
CA ILE A 514 1.71 13.09 12.02
C ILE A 514 1.68 12.66 13.49
N TYR A 515 2.19 11.48 13.80
CA TYR A 515 2.17 10.92 15.15
C TYR A 515 2.82 11.83 16.21
N PRO A 516 4.08 12.26 16.06
CA PRO A 516 4.71 13.15 17.03
C PRO A 516 4.04 14.54 17.10
N THR A 517 3.44 15.00 16.00
CA THR A 517 2.67 16.25 15.97
C THR A 517 1.40 16.13 16.81
N LEU A 518 0.66 15.05 16.67
CA LEU A 518 -0.54 14.80 17.48
C LEU A 518 -0.20 14.56 18.96
N LEU A 519 0.95 13.94 19.27
CA LEU A 519 1.41 13.83 20.66
C LEU A 519 1.65 15.20 21.30
N ASP A 520 2.26 16.13 20.60
CA ASP A 520 2.50 17.49 21.08
C ASP A 520 1.19 18.26 21.29
N LEU A 521 0.29 18.24 20.30
CA LEU A 521 -1.02 18.90 20.37
C LEU A 521 -1.90 18.34 21.47
N ALA A 522 -1.83 17.04 21.71
CA ALA A 522 -2.59 16.35 22.77
C ALA A 522 -1.95 16.45 24.16
N GLY A 523 -0.77 17.06 24.28
CA GLY A 523 -0.08 17.18 25.55
C GLY A 523 0.55 15.88 26.09
N CYS A 524 0.92 14.98 25.18
CA CYS A 524 1.50 13.67 25.51
C CYS A 524 3.00 13.58 25.18
N ASN A 525 3.70 14.72 25.18
CA ASN A 525 5.13 14.77 24.89
C ASN A 525 6.03 14.16 25.99
N ASP A 526 5.46 13.76 27.13
CA ASP A 526 6.11 12.93 28.15
C ASP A 526 6.12 11.43 27.81
N TYR A 527 5.31 10.99 26.82
CA TYR A 527 5.31 9.60 26.39
C TYR A 527 6.67 9.21 25.81
N SER A 528 7.23 8.08 26.24
CA SER A 528 8.62 7.70 25.92
C SER A 528 8.88 7.46 24.44
N TRP A 529 7.87 6.97 23.71
CA TRP A 529 7.95 6.76 22.26
C TRP A 529 7.48 8.00 21.50
N LYS A 530 8.33 8.51 20.60
CA LYS A 530 8.06 9.71 19.80
C LYS A 530 7.79 9.43 18.33
N GLY A 531 7.81 8.16 17.90
CA GLY A 531 7.81 7.81 16.49
C GLY A 531 9.21 7.91 15.86
N LEU A 532 9.28 7.67 14.56
CA LEU A 532 10.49 7.83 13.77
C LEU A 532 10.54 9.17 13.01
N GLY A 533 9.42 9.87 12.94
CA GLY A 533 9.29 11.21 12.38
C GLY A 533 9.62 12.31 13.38
N SER A 534 9.31 13.54 12.99
CA SER A 534 9.51 14.76 13.80
C SER A 534 8.21 15.57 13.88
N SER A 535 7.93 16.17 15.03
CA SER A 535 6.76 17.03 15.16
C SER A 535 6.87 18.26 14.25
N LEU A 536 5.84 18.48 13.44
CA LEU A 536 5.73 19.61 12.50
C LEU A 536 5.62 20.97 13.21
N LEU A 537 5.37 20.96 14.51
CA LEU A 537 5.31 22.16 15.33
C LEU A 537 6.68 22.66 15.74
N ARG A 538 7.63 21.72 15.91
CA ARG A 538 8.94 21.98 16.51
C ARG A 538 10.05 22.22 15.50
N ARG A 539 9.94 21.64 14.35
CA ARG A 539 10.93 21.74 13.29
C ARG A 539 10.22 21.85 11.95
N GLU A 540 10.70 22.75 11.09
CA GLU A 540 10.27 22.72 9.70
C GLU A 540 10.79 21.42 9.07
N PRO A 541 9.91 20.59 8.53
CA PRO A 541 10.32 19.38 7.84
C PRO A 541 11.11 19.79 6.59
N ALA A 542 12.30 19.22 6.44
CA ALA A 542 13.15 19.52 5.29
C ALA A 542 13.22 18.35 4.34
N SER A 543 12.72 17.17 4.76
CA SER A 543 12.90 15.95 3.99
C SER A 543 11.88 14.89 4.37
N ALA A 544 11.47 14.12 3.37
CA ALA A 544 10.71 12.90 3.52
C ALA A 544 11.19 11.85 2.51
N ALA A 545 11.01 10.57 2.81
CA ALA A 545 11.44 9.49 1.94
C ALA A 545 10.28 8.54 1.62
N TYR A 546 10.21 8.12 0.36
CA TYR A 546 9.37 7.01 -0.07
C TYR A 546 10.02 5.65 0.26
N CYS A 547 9.21 4.62 0.24
CA CYS A 547 9.67 3.25 0.45
C CYS A 547 10.61 2.75 -0.66
N ASP A 548 10.58 3.36 -1.84
CA ASP A 548 11.42 3.04 -2.99
C ASP A 548 12.82 3.69 -2.93
N GLY A 549 13.11 4.41 -1.84
CA GLY A 549 14.38 5.11 -1.65
C GLY A 549 14.43 6.51 -2.27
N THR A 550 13.36 6.97 -2.91
CA THR A 550 13.25 8.35 -3.37
C THR A 550 13.22 9.28 -2.17
N LEU A 551 14.12 10.27 -2.17
CA LEU A 551 14.27 11.25 -1.10
C LEU A 551 13.87 12.63 -1.61
N ILE A 552 12.91 13.26 -0.94
CA ILE A 552 12.61 14.67 -1.09
C ILE A 552 13.34 15.43 0.02
N GLY A 553 14.10 16.44 -0.34
CA GLY A 553 15.00 17.15 0.57
C GLY A 553 16.36 16.47 0.73
N ALA A 554 17.11 16.78 1.80
CA ALA A 554 18.50 16.36 1.97
C ALA A 554 18.76 15.44 3.18
N ASP A 555 17.78 15.26 4.07
CA ASP A 555 17.98 14.48 5.30
C ASP A 555 17.83 12.97 5.06
N ARG A 556 18.96 12.30 4.90
CA ARG A 556 19.01 10.84 4.68
C ARG A 556 18.52 10.01 5.87
N ARG A 557 18.31 10.60 7.07
CA ARG A 557 17.73 9.88 8.21
C ARG A 557 16.30 9.42 7.92
N THR A 558 15.59 10.11 7.03
CA THR A 558 14.26 9.70 6.58
C THR A 558 14.29 8.36 5.81
N LEU A 559 15.36 8.09 5.06
CA LEU A 559 15.59 6.76 4.44
C LEU A 559 15.96 5.70 5.49
N GLU A 560 16.84 6.05 6.45
CA GLU A 560 17.23 5.14 7.54
C GLU A 560 16.02 4.72 8.39
N ALA A 561 15.04 5.60 8.55
CA ALA A 561 13.80 5.33 9.29
C ALA A 561 13.04 4.11 8.75
N TRP A 562 13.05 3.86 7.45
CA TRP A 562 12.42 2.68 6.84
C TRP A 562 13.08 1.38 7.30
N ASP A 563 14.41 1.30 7.28
CA ASP A 563 15.13 0.12 7.75
C ASP A 563 14.95 -0.10 9.25
N VAL A 564 15.00 0.97 10.03
CA VAL A 564 14.77 0.93 11.49
C VAL A 564 13.36 0.46 11.81
N SER A 565 12.35 1.00 11.14
CA SER A 565 10.95 0.59 11.32
C SER A 565 10.75 -0.89 11.01
N ARG A 566 11.28 -1.36 9.88
CA ARG A 566 11.25 -2.77 9.49
C ARG A 566 11.85 -3.68 10.57
N ARG A 567 13.01 -3.31 11.13
CA ARG A 567 13.66 -4.07 12.22
C ARG A 567 12.83 -4.07 13.50
N ILE A 568 12.23 -2.93 13.86
CA ILE A 568 11.32 -2.81 15.01
C ILE A 568 10.13 -3.74 14.86
N ILE A 569 9.46 -3.69 13.70
CA ILE A 569 8.25 -4.47 13.43
C ILE A 569 8.59 -5.96 13.39
N LYS A 570 9.51 -6.38 12.52
CA LYS A 570 9.87 -7.78 12.35
C LYS A 570 10.47 -8.37 13.62
N GLY A 571 11.41 -7.68 14.23
CA GLY A 571 12.07 -8.12 15.45
C GLY A 571 11.23 -8.04 16.72
N ASN A 572 9.98 -7.55 16.66
CA ASN A 572 9.11 -7.33 17.83
C ASN A 572 9.83 -6.57 18.97
N TYR A 573 10.47 -5.45 18.63
CA TYR A 573 11.34 -4.68 19.51
C TYR A 573 10.68 -4.28 20.83
N PHE A 574 9.36 -4.06 20.83
CA PHE A 574 8.57 -3.66 22.00
C PHE A 574 8.05 -4.86 22.83
N ALA A 575 8.36 -6.10 22.44
CA ALA A 575 8.08 -7.24 23.30
C ALA A 575 8.95 -7.16 24.56
N LYS A 576 8.31 -7.28 25.72
CA LYS A 576 8.99 -7.40 27.01
C LYS A 576 9.20 -8.85 27.35
#